data_f7706c2948953c19502565dc7a517eb3
#
_entry.id   f7706c2948953c19502565dc7a517eb3
#
_cell.length_a   1.000
_cell.length_b   1.000
_cell.length_c   1.000
_cell.angle_alpha   90.00
_cell.angle_beta   90.00
_cell.angle_gamma   90.00
#
_symmetry.space_group_name_H-M   'P 1'
#
loop_
_entity.id
_entity.type
_entity.pdbx_description
1 polymer ?
#
loop_
_entity_poly.entity_id
_entity_poly.type
_entity_poly.pdbx_seq_one_letter_code
_entity_poly.pdbx_strand_id
1 'polypeptide(L)'
;NFRAKGDAHSEGFNLYAAWQNGVGCYADFVLSADHYHQRIKTNMLDSTPVKGSYHNWGFGVSAEGGKKMSFGEKESPWFVEPQVQLSYYHLKGDNFAMSNEMRVKQKNFNSLTGRLGVNVGKDFTNAQGLQKGQVYAKAGVKHEFLGNGTLHVNNVKFKEDLLKTRFYYGAGTDWTVSKNLKVFGHVEREHGSRYTKEIEVLAGVKYSF
;
A
#
# COMPACT_ATOMS: atom_id res chain seq x y z
N ASN A 1 22.54 22.99 10.46
CA ASN A 1 21.76 21.73 10.23
C ASN A 1 20.29 22.03 10.44
N PHE A 2 19.54 22.18 9.34
CA PHE A 2 18.07 22.27 9.40
C PHE A 2 17.52 20.90 9.77
N ARG A 3 16.90 20.79 10.93
CA ARG A 3 16.19 19.58 11.35
C ARG A 3 14.69 19.84 11.32
N ALA A 4 13.98 19.14 10.45
CA ALA A 4 12.53 19.03 10.51
C ALA A 4 12.15 17.71 11.16
N LYS A 5 11.15 17.73 12.06
CA LYS A 5 10.50 16.55 12.62
C LYS A 5 9.04 16.55 12.20
N GLY A 6 8.55 15.40 11.72
CA GLY A 6 7.14 15.17 11.45
C GLY A 6 6.65 13.98 12.26
N ASP A 7 5.49 14.14 12.90
CA ASP A 7 4.73 13.04 13.53
C ASP A 7 3.42 12.90 12.76
N ALA A 8 3.11 11.68 12.32
CA ALA A 8 1.87 11.37 11.62
C ALA A 8 1.12 10.25 12.36
N HIS A 9 -0.17 10.47 12.57
CA HIS A 9 -1.10 9.48 13.10
C HIS A 9 -2.25 9.33 12.13
N SER A 10 -2.71 8.09 11.91
CA SER A 10 -3.86 7.82 11.05
C SER A 10 -4.78 6.80 11.67
N GLU A 11 -6.08 7.02 11.46
CA GLU A 11 -7.16 6.11 11.82
C GLU A 11 -7.98 5.87 10.57
N GLY A 12 -8.35 4.60 10.30
CA GLY A 12 -9.06 4.27 9.08
C GLY A 12 -9.99 3.09 9.21
N PHE A 13 -10.94 3.04 8.29
CA PHE A 13 -11.89 1.95 8.13
C PHE A 13 -11.78 1.38 6.73
N ASN A 14 -11.76 0.05 6.61
CA ASN A 14 -11.69 -0.65 5.35
C ASN A 14 -12.85 -1.65 5.23
N LEU A 15 -13.53 -1.64 4.08
CA LEU A 15 -14.45 -2.68 3.65
C LEU A 15 -13.75 -3.53 2.60
N TYR A 16 -13.85 -4.84 2.75
CA TYR A 16 -13.23 -5.81 1.86
C TYR A 16 -14.28 -6.79 1.34
N ALA A 17 -14.26 -7.05 0.04
CA ALA A 17 -15.05 -8.09 -0.61
C ALA A 17 -14.15 -8.94 -1.50
N ALA A 18 -14.25 -10.26 -1.39
CA ALA A 18 -13.49 -11.21 -2.16
C ALA A 18 -14.41 -12.21 -2.87
N TRP A 19 -14.08 -12.52 -4.10
CA TRP A 19 -14.73 -13.58 -4.89
C TRP A 19 -13.68 -14.51 -5.46
N GLN A 20 -13.96 -15.80 -5.42
CA GLN A 20 -13.09 -16.84 -5.99
C GLN A 20 -13.94 -17.96 -6.61
N ASN A 21 -13.48 -18.50 -7.73
CA ASN A 21 -14.12 -19.65 -8.37
C ASN A 21 -13.27 -20.93 -8.27
N GLY A 22 -13.88 -22.06 -8.63
CA GLY A 22 -13.23 -23.37 -8.57
C GLY A 22 -12.09 -23.60 -9.58
N VAL A 23 -11.89 -22.69 -10.55
CA VAL A 23 -10.82 -22.78 -11.55
C VAL A 23 -9.64 -21.84 -11.25
N GLY A 24 -9.59 -21.30 -10.02
CA GLY A 24 -8.50 -20.50 -9.51
C GLY A 24 -8.53 -19.00 -9.87
N CYS A 25 -9.59 -18.51 -10.53
CA CYS A 25 -9.77 -17.07 -10.72
C CYS A 25 -10.31 -16.43 -9.44
N TYR A 26 -9.83 -15.23 -9.12
CA TYR A 26 -10.31 -14.44 -8.00
C TYR A 26 -10.45 -12.96 -8.37
N ALA A 27 -11.25 -12.27 -7.60
CA ALA A 27 -11.39 -10.82 -7.65
C ALA A 27 -11.57 -10.28 -6.21
N ASP A 28 -10.80 -9.27 -5.87
CA ASP A 28 -10.79 -8.62 -4.57
C ASP A 28 -11.12 -7.15 -4.74
N PHE A 29 -11.95 -6.61 -3.84
CA PHE A 29 -12.34 -5.21 -3.80
C PHE A 29 -12.11 -4.65 -2.41
N VAL A 30 -11.54 -3.46 -2.35
CA VAL A 30 -11.32 -2.74 -1.09
C VAL A 30 -11.85 -1.32 -1.22
N LEU A 31 -12.62 -0.88 -0.21
CA LEU A 31 -12.97 0.52 0.00
C LEU A 31 -12.30 0.97 1.29
N SER A 32 -11.66 2.13 1.28
CA SER A 32 -11.01 2.70 2.45
C SER A 32 -11.45 4.13 2.71
N ALA A 33 -11.51 4.49 3.99
CA ALA A 33 -11.69 5.85 4.45
C ALA A 33 -10.74 6.08 5.62
N ASP A 34 -9.85 7.06 5.48
CA ASP A 34 -8.77 7.32 6.42
C ASP A 34 -8.81 8.77 6.89
N HIS A 35 -8.54 8.97 8.17
CA HIS A 35 -8.32 10.29 8.76
C HIS A 35 -6.88 10.40 9.23
N TYR A 36 -6.17 11.42 8.75
CA TYR A 36 -4.78 11.69 9.08
C TYR A 36 -4.67 12.91 9.96
N HIS A 37 -3.91 12.81 11.03
CA HIS A 37 -3.46 13.92 11.85
C HIS A 37 -1.94 14.03 11.75
N GLN A 38 -1.45 15.18 11.30
CA GLN A 38 -0.03 15.40 11.08
C GLN A 38 0.46 16.62 11.85
N ARG A 39 1.66 16.51 12.43
CA ARG A 39 2.34 17.59 13.16
C ARG A 39 3.72 17.77 12.56
N ILE A 40 4.06 19.00 12.26
CA ILE A 40 5.38 19.38 11.74
C ILE A 40 6.05 20.32 12.75
N LYS A 41 7.31 20.07 13.01
CA LYS A 41 8.19 20.94 13.81
C LYS A 41 9.46 21.19 13.02
N THR A 42 9.82 22.43 12.80
CA THR A 42 11.06 22.84 12.12
C THR A 42 11.62 24.09 12.77
N ASN A 43 12.85 24.46 12.43
CA ASN A 43 13.44 25.70 12.87
C ASN A 43 13.66 26.62 11.67
N MET A 44 13.46 27.91 11.86
CA MET A 44 13.86 28.95 10.91
C MET A 44 15.39 29.12 10.86
N LEU A 45 15.87 29.97 9.96
CA LEU A 45 17.31 30.28 9.82
C LEU A 45 17.92 30.86 11.11
N ASP A 46 17.14 31.62 11.87
CA ASP A 46 17.50 32.21 13.17
C ASP A 46 17.30 31.24 14.34
N SER A 47 17.08 29.94 14.05
CA SER A 47 16.83 28.89 15.04
C SER A 47 15.48 29.01 15.77
N THR A 48 14.59 29.92 15.39
CA THR A 48 13.25 30.04 15.96
C THR A 48 12.43 28.79 15.64
N PRO A 49 11.86 28.10 16.65
CA PRO A 49 11.06 26.91 16.41
C PRO A 49 9.70 27.25 15.81
N VAL A 50 9.34 26.56 14.73
CA VAL A 50 8.07 26.70 14.03
C VAL A 50 7.31 25.38 14.06
N LYS A 51 6.03 25.43 14.39
CA LYS A 51 5.15 24.27 14.52
C LYS A 51 3.91 24.46 13.64
N GLY A 52 3.43 23.37 13.09
CA GLY A 52 2.14 23.32 12.39
C GLY A 52 1.46 21.97 12.63
N SER A 53 0.13 21.95 12.56
CA SER A 53 -0.66 20.72 12.56
C SER A 53 -1.78 20.84 11.55
N TYR A 54 -2.13 19.72 10.92
CA TYR A 54 -3.19 19.66 9.94
C TYR A 54 -3.82 18.28 9.88
N HIS A 55 -5.01 18.24 9.30
CA HIS A 55 -5.83 17.04 9.20
C HIS A 55 -6.22 16.80 7.74
N ASN A 56 -6.19 15.54 7.33
CA ASN A 56 -6.63 15.16 5.99
C ASN A 56 -7.60 13.99 6.07
N TRP A 57 -8.58 13.97 5.16
CA TRP A 57 -9.41 12.82 4.89
C TRP A 57 -8.97 12.18 3.58
N GLY A 58 -8.77 10.87 3.61
CA GLY A 58 -8.46 10.06 2.45
C GLY A 58 -9.56 9.06 2.15
N PHE A 59 -9.83 8.83 0.86
CA PHE A 59 -10.80 7.85 0.38
C PHE A 59 -10.15 7.03 -0.73
N GLY A 60 -10.23 5.72 -0.61
CA GLY A 60 -9.64 4.79 -1.55
C GLY A 60 -10.61 3.75 -2.07
N VAL A 61 -10.41 3.35 -3.31
CA VAL A 61 -11.03 2.17 -3.92
C VAL A 61 -9.97 1.39 -4.66
N SER A 62 -9.96 0.07 -4.47
CA SER A 62 -9.05 -0.82 -5.16
C SER A 62 -9.79 -2.05 -5.66
N ALA A 63 -9.42 -2.51 -6.86
CA ALA A 63 -9.86 -3.77 -7.41
C ALA A 63 -8.64 -4.55 -7.89
N GLU A 64 -8.55 -5.81 -7.50
CA GLU A 64 -7.52 -6.75 -7.93
C GLU A 64 -8.19 -7.99 -8.52
N GLY A 65 -7.59 -8.55 -9.56
CA GLY A 65 -8.00 -9.83 -10.11
C GLY A 65 -6.79 -10.64 -10.52
N GLY A 66 -6.93 -11.95 -10.43
CA GLY A 66 -5.87 -12.87 -10.79
C GLY A 66 -6.37 -14.28 -11.05
N LYS A 67 -5.42 -15.12 -11.45
CA LYS A 67 -5.69 -16.54 -11.65
C LYS A 67 -4.54 -17.37 -11.16
N LYS A 68 -4.80 -18.19 -10.15
CA LYS A 68 -3.84 -19.19 -9.65
C LYS A 68 -3.91 -20.44 -10.52
N MET A 69 -2.81 -20.78 -11.15
CA MET A 69 -2.63 -21.98 -11.97
C MET A 69 -1.64 -22.91 -11.28
N SER A 70 -2.09 -24.07 -10.85
CA SER A 70 -1.27 -25.06 -10.13
C SER A 70 -0.90 -26.21 -11.07
N PHE A 71 0.32 -26.73 -10.88
CA PHE A 71 0.89 -27.83 -11.69
C PHE A 71 1.86 -28.67 -10.86
N GLY A 72 2.09 -29.90 -11.31
CA GLY A 72 2.99 -30.84 -10.64
C GLY A 72 2.28 -31.80 -9.68
N GLU A 73 2.94 -32.16 -8.60
CA GLU A 73 2.45 -33.16 -7.63
C GLU A 73 1.27 -32.64 -6.82
N LYS A 74 0.26 -33.50 -6.57
CA LYS A 74 -0.96 -33.13 -5.86
C LYS A 74 -0.74 -32.68 -4.41
N GLU A 75 0.27 -33.25 -3.73
CA GLU A 75 0.57 -32.97 -2.33
C GLU A 75 1.34 -31.68 -2.14
N SER A 76 2.05 -31.21 -3.15
CA SER A 76 2.88 -30.02 -3.09
C SER A 76 3.05 -29.37 -4.45
N PRO A 77 1.94 -28.90 -5.07
CA PRO A 77 1.99 -28.35 -6.40
C PRO A 77 2.72 -27.01 -6.44
N TRP A 78 3.43 -26.79 -7.51
CA TRP A 78 3.87 -25.46 -7.89
C TRP A 78 2.68 -24.65 -8.41
N PHE A 79 2.77 -23.33 -8.26
CA PHE A 79 1.79 -22.46 -8.89
C PHE A 79 2.43 -21.21 -9.51
N VAL A 80 1.71 -20.67 -10.50
CA VAL A 80 1.94 -19.35 -11.07
C VAL A 80 0.63 -18.59 -10.97
N GLU A 81 0.71 -17.33 -10.52
CA GLU A 81 -0.48 -16.52 -10.28
C GLU A 81 -0.25 -15.11 -10.84
N PRO A 82 -0.59 -14.85 -12.11
CA PRO A 82 -0.64 -13.50 -12.67
C PRO A 82 -1.75 -12.69 -11.99
N GLN A 83 -1.45 -11.41 -11.75
CA GLN A 83 -2.31 -10.47 -11.03
C GLN A 83 -2.36 -9.13 -11.74
N VAL A 84 -3.52 -8.49 -11.71
CA VAL A 84 -3.72 -7.10 -12.11
C VAL A 84 -4.50 -6.38 -11.03
N GLN A 85 -4.06 -5.16 -10.71
CA GLN A 85 -4.73 -4.32 -9.71
C GLN A 85 -4.84 -2.89 -10.24
N LEU A 86 -5.95 -2.24 -9.93
CA LEU A 86 -6.15 -0.81 -10.12
C LEU A 86 -6.63 -0.22 -8.81
N SER A 87 -5.94 0.83 -8.35
CA SER A 87 -6.23 1.50 -7.08
C SER A 87 -6.34 3.00 -7.31
N TYR A 88 -7.45 3.59 -6.87
CA TYR A 88 -7.65 5.03 -6.84
C TYR A 88 -7.69 5.52 -5.40
N TYR A 89 -6.98 6.61 -5.12
CA TYR A 89 -6.96 7.24 -3.81
C TYR A 89 -7.11 8.75 -3.94
N HIS A 90 -8.05 9.32 -3.18
CA HIS A 90 -8.29 10.74 -3.07
C HIS A 90 -7.94 11.22 -1.67
N LEU A 91 -7.00 12.14 -1.54
CA LEU A 91 -6.66 12.81 -0.30
C LEU A 91 -7.15 14.26 -0.37
N LYS A 92 -8.07 14.61 0.51
CA LYS A 92 -8.57 15.98 0.64
C LYS A 92 -7.48 16.84 1.26
N GLY A 93 -7.12 17.92 0.59
CA GLY A 93 -6.15 18.90 1.09
C GLY A 93 -6.68 19.68 2.29
N ASP A 94 -5.77 20.25 3.05
CA ASP A 94 -6.05 21.12 4.20
C ASP A 94 -5.32 22.46 4.07
N ASN A 95 -5.88 23.50 4.67
CA ASN A 95 -5.27 24.83 4.73
C ASN A 95 -5.02 25.16 6.20
N PHE A 96 -3.77 25.35 6.55
CA PHE A 96 -3.39 25.63 7.92
C PHE A 96 -2.35 26.75 8.01
N ALA A 97 -2.22 27.32 9.20
CA ALA A 97 -1.16 28.28 9.52
C ALA A 97 -0.17 27.65 10.47
N MET A 98 1.10 27.94 10.26
CA MET A 98 2.16 27.59 11.19
C MET A 98 2.25 28.64 12.31
N SER A 99 2.96 28.33 13.38
CA SER A 99 3.11 29.21 14.56
C SER A 99 3.79 30.56 14.28
N ASN A 100 4.41 30.73 13.12
CA ASN A 100 4.99 31.99 12.62
C ASN A 100 4.11 32.66 11.56
N GLU A 101 2.80 32.39 11.57
CA GLU A 101 1.79 32.93 10.63
C GLU A 101 1.98 32.54 9.16
N MET A 102 2.95 31.68 8.85
CA MET A 102 3.12 31.16 7.50
C MET A 102 1.91 30.32 7.11
N ARG A 103 1.28 30.66 6.01
CA ARG A 103 0.08 29.96 5.50
C ARG A 103 0.47 28.87 4.53
N VAL A 104 -0.02 27.66 4.82
CA VAL A 104 0.18 26.48 3.97
C VAL A 104 -1.17 26.07 3.39
N LYS A 105 -1.24 25.99 2.07
CA LYS A 105 -2.42 25.51 1.33
C LYS A 105 -2.05 24.23 0.60
N GLN A 106 -2.55 23.12 1.08
CA GLN A 106 -2.42 21.82 0.43
C GLN A 106 -3.61 21.60 -0.48
N LYS A 107 -3.37 21.38 -1.77
CA LYS A 107 -4.43 20.99 -2.70
C LYS A 107 -4.80 19.53 -2.51
N ASN A 108 -6.00 19.18 -2.97
CA ASN A 108 -6.38 17.77 -3.05
C ASN A 108 -5.35 17.00 -3.89
N PHE A 109 -5.07 15.78 -3.46
CA PHE A 109 -4.18 14.87 -4.14
C PHE A 109 -4.98 13.67 -4.65
N ASN A 110 -4.76 13.31 -5.90
CA ASN A 110 -5.36 12.13 -6.51
C ASN A 110 -4.26 11.19 -6.97
N SER A 111 -4.39 9.92 -6.66
CA SER A 111 -3.52 8.86 -7.12
C SER A 111 -4.36 7.82 -7.86
N LEU A 112 -3.90 7.38 -9.01
CA LEU A 112 -4.41 6.24 -9.74
C LEU A 112 -3.25 5.32 -10.06
N THR A 113 -3.14 4.22 -9.36
CA THR A 113 -2.05 3.26 -9.50
C THR A 113 -2.55 1.99 -10.16
N GLY A 114 -1.90 1.59 -11.26
CA GLY A 114 -2.03 0.27 -11.85
C GLY A 114 -0.87 -0.61 -11.43
N ARG A 115 -1.16 -1.89 -11.16
CA ARG A 115 -0.17 -2.91 -10.83
C ARG A 115 -0.38 -4.13 -11.71
N LEU A 116 0.71 -4.62 -12.29
CA LEU A 116 0.79 -5.91 -12.97
C LEU A 116 1.85 -6.73 -12.26
N GLY A 117 1.52 -7.97 -11.91
CA GLY A 117 2.41 -8.81 -11.16
C GLY A 117 2.23 -10.29 -11.42
N VAL A 118 3.17 -11.05 -10.91
CA VAL A 118 3.14 -12.51 -10.89
C VAL A 118 3.68 -13.02 -9.56
N ASN A 119 2.96 -13.96 -8.97
CA ASN A 119 3.47 -14.79 -7.89
C ASN A 119 3.85 -16.17 -8.45
N VAL A 120 4.97 -16.70 -8.01
CA VAL A 120 5.43 -18.05 -8.32
C VAL A 120 5.80 -18.72 -7.01
N GLY A 121 5.21 -19.87 -6.75
CA GLY A 121 5.39 -20.48 -5.45
C GLY A 121 5.02 -21.94 -5.39
N LYS A 122 4.97 -22.44 -4.17
CA LYS A 122 4.65 -23.82 -3.87
C LYS A 122 3.57 -23.87 -2.79
N ASP A 123 2.54 -24.65 -3.05
CA ASP A 123 1.51 -24.98 -2.07
C ASP A 123 1.92 -26.21 -1.26
N PHE A 124 1.50 -26.23 -0.01
CA PHE A 124 1.61 -27.38 0.87
C PHE A 124 0.23 -27.83 1.27
N THR A 125 -0.11 -29.09 0.96
CA THR A 125 -1.41 -29.68 1.26
C THR A 125 -1.28 -30.75 2.35
N ASN A 126 -2.38 -31.05 3.02
CA ASN A 126 -2.43 -32.22 3.89
C ASN A 126 -2.78 -33.49 3.10
N ALA A 127 -2.81 -34.64 3.78
CA ALA A 127 -3.16 -35.93 3.19
C ALA A 127 -4.58 -35.97 2.56
N GLN A 128 -5.46 -35.05 2.95
CA GLN A 128 -6.81 -34.87 2.39
C GLN A 128 -6.85 -33.89 1.21
N GLY A 129 -5.69 -33.37 0.75
CA GLY A 129 -5.60 -32.43 -0.36
C GLY A 129 -5.99 -30.99 -0.02
N LEU A 130 -6.19 -30.66 1.27
CA LEU A 130 -6.51 -29.30 1.70
C LEU A 130 -5.22 -28.49 1.87
N GLN A 131 -5.19 -27.28 1.31
CA GLN A 131 -4.05 -26.38 1.41
C GLN A 131 -3.78 -26.00 2.88
N LYS A 132 -2.59 -26.33 3.35
CA LYS A 132 -2.10 -25.96 4.69
C LYS A 132 -1.30 -24.67 4.68
N GLY A 133 -0.62 -24.39 3.58
CA GLY A 133 0.17 -23.18 3.45
C GLY A 133 0.74 -23.03 2.06
N GLN A 134 1.42 -21.93 1.86
CA GLN A 134 2.16 -21.64 0.63
C GLN A 134 3.36 -20.76 0.93
N VAL A 135 4.39 -20.90 0.10
CA VAL A 135 5.50 -19.95 0.01
C VAL A 135 5.61 -19.48 -1.44
N TYR A 136 5.91 -18.22 -1.64
CA TYR A 136 5.98 -17.67 -2.99
C TYR A 136 7.00 -16.53 -3.09
N ALA A 137 7.57 -16.38 -4.28
CA ALA A 137 8.22 -15.17 -4.74
C ALA A 137 7.22 -14.36 -5.55
N LYS A 138 7.34 -13.05 -5.51
CA LYS A 138 6.50 -12.12 -6.27
C LYS A 138 7.35 -11.09 -6.99
N ALA A 139 6.92 -10.69 -8.18
CA ALA A 139 7.53 -9.60 -8.93
C ALA A 139 6.51 -8.91 -9.82
N GLY A 140 6.77 -7.65 -10.17
CA GLY A 140 5.89 -6.92 -11.07
C GLY A 140 6.26 -5.46 -11.23
N VAL A 141 5.32 -4.72 -11.82
CA VAL A 141 5.42 -3.31 -12.13
C VAL A 141 4.21 -2.58 -11.55
N LYS A 142 4.47 -1.43 -10.92
CA LYS A 142 3.47 -0.45 -10.50
C LYS A 142 3.64 0.83 -11.32
N HIS A 143 2.56 1.41 -11.82
CA HIS A 143 2.57 2.68 -12.51
C HIS A 143 1.56 3.63 -11.90
N GLU A 144 2.03 4.84 -11.57
CA GLU A 144 1.19 5.94 -11.07
C GLU A 144 0.80 6.84 -12.24
N PHE A 145 -0.50 6.95 -12.50
CA PHE A 145 -1.05 7.71 -13.62
C PHE A 145 -1.38 9.16 -13.27
N LEU A 146 -1.73 9.46 -12.00
CA LEU A 146 -2.23 10.76 -11.57
C LEU A 146 -1.35 11.47 -10.53
N GLY A 147 -0.56 10.81 -9.75
CA GLY A 147 0.21 11.18 -8.57
C GLY A 147 0.88 12.57 -8.50
N ASN A 148 0.17 13.64 -8.86
CA ASN A 148 0.67 15.02 -8.87
C ASN A 148 0.18 15.78 -7.64
N GLY A 149 1.07 16.03 -6.68
CA GLY A 149 0.85 16.89 -5.52
C GLY A 149 1.12 18.37 -5.81
N THR A 150 0.37 19.25 -5.19
CA THR A 150 0.66 20.69 -5.20
C THR A 150 0.48 21.27 -3.80
N LEU A 151 1.55 21.90 -3.31
CA LEU A 151 1.59 22.60 -2.05
C LEU A 151 1.89 24.07 -2.30
N HIS A 152 1.18 24.98 -1.67
CA HIS A 152 1.49 26.40 -1.66
C HIS A 152 1.90 26.80 -0.23
N VAL A 153 3.06 27.40 -0.12
CA VAL A 153 3.54 28.00 1.12
C VAL A 153 3.65 29.50 0.89
N ASN A 154 2.76 30.27 1.52
CA ASN A 154 2.52 31.69 1.19
C ASN A 154 2.26 31.85 -0.32
N ASN A 155 3.14 32.54 -1.04
CA ASN A 155 3.02 32.77 -2.50
C ASN A 155 3.89 31.84 -3.35
N VAL A 156 4.61 30.87 -2.73
CA VAL A 156 5.48 29.94 -3.44
C VAL A 156 4.74 28.62 -3.68
N LYS A 157 4.74 28.17 -4.93
CA LYS A 157 4.12 26.91 -5.34
C LYS A 157 5.17 25.81 -5.47
N PHE A 158 4.97 24.71 -4.76
CA PHE A 158 5.73 23.47 -4.88
C PHE A 158 4.88 22.45 -5.62
N LYS A 159 5.46 21.82 -6.62
CA LYS A 159 4.86 20.69 -7.34
C LYS A 159 5.64 19.43 -6.98
N GLU A 160 4.92 18.42 -6.59
CA GLU A 160 5.45 17.09 -6.38
C GLU A 160 4.96 16.19 -7.51
N ASP A 161 5.90 15.67 -8.31
CA ASP A 161 5.63 14.69 -9.37
C ASP A 161 6.23 13.35 -8.89
N LEU A 162 5.48 12.65 -8.06
CA LEU A 162 5.93 11.45 -7.38
C LEU A 162 5.47 10.19 -8.12
N LEU A 163 6.41 9.27 -8.31
CA LEU A 163 6.14 7.84 -8.43
C LEU A 163 5.57 7.33 -9.77
N LYS A 164 6.16 7.67 -10.91
CA LYS A 164 5.63 7.22 -12.21
C LYS A 164 5.64 5.71 -12.38
N THR A 165 6.79 5.08 -12.50
CA THR A 165 6.91 3.63 -12.69
C THR A 165 7.88 3.06 -11.68
N ARG A 166 7.52 1.93 -11.08
CA ARG A 166 8.32 1.19 -10.11
C ARG A 166 8.26 -0.29 -10.40
N PHE A 167 9.38 -0.95 -10.26
CA PHE A 167 9.46 -2.41 -10.21
C PHE A 167 9.39 -2.84 -8.75
N TYR A 168 8.67 -3.91 -8.46
CA TYR A 168 8.66 -4.52 -7.14
C TYR A 168 8.98 -5.99 -7.23
N TYR A 169 9.58 -6.50 -6.17
CA TYR A 169 9.85 -7.91 -5.99
C TYR A 169 9.89 -8.24 -4.49
N GLY A 170 9.62 -9.48 -4.18
CA GLY A 170 9.56 -9.91 -2.79
C GLY A 170 9.27 -11.40 -2.65
N ALA A 171 9.01 -11.78 -1.42
CA ALA A 171 8.58 -13.12 -1.08
C ALA A 171 7.50 -13.08 0.00
N GLY A 172 6.66 -14.09 0.04
CA GLY A 172 5.61 -14.20 1.03
C GLY A 172 5.30 -15.64 1.40
N THR A 173 4.51 -15.76 2.46
CA THR A 173 4.07 -17.04 2.98
C THR A 173 2.71 -16.89 3.67
N ASP A 174 1.87 -17.91 3.55
CA ASP A 174 0.57 -18.00 4.21
C ASP A 174 0.40 -19.39 4.79
N TRP A 175 -0.09 -19.50 6.02
CA TRP A 175 -0.28 -20.77 6.70
C TRP A 175 -1.61 -20.84 7.43
N THR A 176 -2.32 -21.94 7.25
CA THR A 176 -3.51 -22.30 8.03
C THR A 176 -3.07 -23.05 9.28
N VAL A 177 -3.07 -22.35 10.41
CA VAL A 177 -2.65 -22.90 11.72
C VAL A 177 -3.74 -23.79 12.31
N SER A 178 -4.99 -23.37 12.17
CA SER A 178 -6.17 -24.13 12.60
C SER A 178 -7.34 -23.89 11.65
N LYS A 179 -8.49 -24.56 11.89
CA LYS A 179 -9.71 -24.39 11.07
C LYS A 179 -10.11 -22.91 10.91
N ASN A 180 -9.87 -22.12 11.94
CA ASN A 180 -10.32 -20.73 12.05
C ASN A 180 -9.17 -19.70 11.99
N LEU A 181 -7.90 -20.15 12.00
CA LEU A 181 -6.75 -19.27 12.15
C LEU A 181 -5.79 -19.43 10.98
N LYS A 182 -5.53 -18.32 10.29
CA LYS A 182 -4.49 -18.19 9.27
C LYS A 182 -3.49 -17.12 9.68
N VAL A 183 -2.22 -17.36 9.40
CA VAL A 183 -1.13 -16.40 9.55
C VAL A 183 -0.52 -16.14 8.19
N PHE A 184 -0.11 -14.92 7.93
CA PHE A 184 0.52 -14.56 6.67
C PHE A 184 1.61 -13.51 6.88
N GLY A 185 2.54 -13.47 5.96
CA GLY A 185 3.57 -12.46 5.95
C GLY A 185 4.23 -12.34 4.59
N HIS A 186 4.66 -11.13 4.26
CA HIS A 186 5.48 -10.90 3.09
C HIS A 186 6.49 -9.78 3.31
N VAL A 187 7.55 -9.85 2.51
CA VAL A 187 8.57 -8.82 2.39
C VAL A 187 8.60 -8.36 0.94
N GLU A 188 8.60 -7.06 0.72
CA GLU A 188 8.63 -6.46 -0.61
C GLU A 188 9.64 -5.31 -0.66
N ARG A 189 10.31 -5.17 -1.79
CA ARG A 189 11.15 -4.04 -2.14
C ARG A 189 10.63 -3.41 -3.43
N GLU A 190 10.63 -2.07 -3.49
CA GLU A 190 10.27 -1.35 -4.71
C GLU A 190 11.46 -0.50 -5.18
N HIS A 191 11.70 -0.51 -6.47
CA HIS A 191 12.72 0.31 -7.11
C HIS A 191 12.10 1.10 -8.29
N GLY A 192 12.29 2.41 -8.29
CA GLY A 192 11.81 3.29 -9.35
C GLY A 192 12.78 4.43 -9.61
N SER A 193 12.59 5.15 -10.72
CA SER A 193 13.47 6.21 -11.15
C SER A 193 13.60 7.41 -10.20
N ARG A 194 12.60 7.62 -9.32
CA ARG A 194 12.55 8.75 -8.38
C ARG A 194 12.32 8.35 -6.92
N TYR A 195 11.96 7.11 -6.70
CA TYR A 195 11.64 6.60 -5.38
C TYR A 195 12.04 5.14 -5.26
N THR A 196 12.72 4.81 -4.20
CA THR A 196 13.06 3.44 -3.82
C THR A 196 12.51 3.18 -2.44
N LYS A 197 11.69 2.15 -2.30
CA LYS A 197 11.26 1.62 -1.01
C LYS A 197 12.16 0.44 -0.67
N GLU A 198 13.05 0.66 0.28
CA GLU A 198 14.12 -0.31 0.57
C GLU A 198 13.55 -1.65 1.04
N ILE A 199 12.67 -1.65 2.02
CA ILE A 199 12.01 -2.85 2.54
C ILE A 199 10.64 -2.48 3.08
N GLU A 200 9.65 -3.28 2.72
CA GLU A 200 8.35 -3.34 3.38
C GLU A 200 8.15 -4.72 3.96
N VAL A 201 7.77 -4.80 5.21
CA VAL A 201 7.42 -6.05 5.89
C VAL A 201 5.97 -5.93 6.35
N LEU A 202 5.16 -6.89 5.95
CA LEU A 202 3.80 -7.04 6.44
C LEU A 202 3.64 -8.41 7.07
N ALA A 203 3.02 -8.47 8.25
CA ALA A 203 2.60 -9.72 8.87
C ALA A 203 1.21 -9.55 9.47
N GLY A 204 0.39 -10.59 9.42
CA GLY A 204 -0.96 -10.53 9.92
C GLY A 204 -1.53 -11.89 10.31
N VAL A 205 -2.66 -11.81 10.99
CA VAL A 205 -3.43 -12.95 11.45
C VAL A 205 -4.88 -12.75 10.99
N LYS A 206 -5.47 -13.79 10.39
CA LYS A 206 -6.89 -13.82 10.02
C LYS A 206 -7.59 -14.87 10.85
N TYR A 207 -8.60 -14.43 11.62
CA TYR A 207 -9.49 -15.33 12.36
C TYR A 207 -10.87 -15.32 11.70
N SER A 208 -11.43 -16.51 11.48
CA SER A 208 -12.79 -16.71 10.94
C SER A 208 -13.68 -17.32 12.03
N PHE A 209 -14.84 -16.72 12.27
CA PHE A 209 -15.82 -17.15 13.26
C PHE A 209 -16.74 -18.25 12.70
#